data_99c25d366cc45afb032bf6efca94e1a8
#
_entry.id   99c25d366cc45afb032bf6efca94e1a8
#
_cell.length_a   1.000
_cell.length_b   1.000
_cell.length_c   1.000
_cell.angle_alpha   90.00
_cell.angle_beta   90.00
_cell.angle_gamma   90.00
#
_symmetry.space_group_name_H-M   'P 1'
#
loop_
_entity.id
_entity.type
_entity.pdbx_description
1 polymer ?
#
loop_
_entity_poly.entity_id
_entity_poly.type
_entity_poly.pdbx_seq_one_letter_code
_entity_poly.pdbx_strand_id
1 'polypeptide(L)'
;MTNPVFKENDDWFFSDEATDKHGPFYTEEEANQECNLYNWIELEGSVKKIDFPKFKDPVNSGLSKEIWDWYDGPLIGTYEDEQGTCLFCMWNQETTRTFLSFRDLDGLSERIKDFYKNGYKNDEAPPIITYILRTEKPIAWFELS
;
A
#
# COMPACT_ATOMS: atom_id res chain seq x y z
N MET A 1 -15.58 -0.80 18.80
CA MET A 1 -14.66 0.18 18.20
C MET A 1 -15.47 1.16 17.36
N THR A 2 -15.31 2.44 17.59
CA THR A 2 -16.05 3.48 16.86
C THR A 2 -15.45 3.63 15.46
N ASN A 3 -16.31 3.63 14.44
CA ASN A 3 -15.86 3.94 13.08
C ASN A 3 -15.39 5.39 13.04
N PRO A 4 -14.14 5.68 12.64
CA PRO A 4 -13.64 7.05 12.57
C PRO A 4 -14.30 7.89 11.48
N VAL A 5 -14.96 7.26 10.51
CA VAL A 5 -15.63 7.95 9.41
C VAL A 5 -17.06 8.31 9.82
N PHE A 6 -17.44 9.56 9.60
CA PHE A 6 -18.77 10.05 9.99
C PHE A 6 -19.27 11.10 9.00
N LYS A 7 -20.60 11.38 9.06
CA LYS A 7 -21.26 12.39 8.22
C LYS A 7 -21.65 13.59 9.06
N GLU A 8 -21.41 14.80 8.55
CA GLU A 8 -21.78 16.03 9.22
C GLU A 8 -22.11 17.07 8.15
N ASN A 9 -23.29 17.70 8.24
CA ASN A 9 -23.77 18.73 7.29
C ASN A 9 -23.70 18.28 5.83
N ASP A 10 -24.11 17.04 5.55
CA ASP A 10 -24.13 16.42 4.23
C ASP A 10 -22.74 16.11 3.63
N ASP A 11 -21.67 16.36 4.37
CA ASP A 11 -20.30 15.99 3.97
C ASP A 11 -19.77 14.86 4.84
N TRP A 12 -18.79 14.13 4.30
CA TRP A 12 -18.15 13.04 5.01
C TRP A 12 -16.79 13.47 5.53
N PHE A 13 -16.41 12.92 6.68
CA PHE A 13 -15.14 13.24 7.38
C PHE A 13 -14.61 11.98 8.04
N PHE A 14 -13.34 12.02 8.44
CA PHE A 14 -12.82 11.04 9.40
C PHE A 14 -12.06 11.77 10.51
N SER A 15 -12.02 11.14 11.70
CA SER A 15 -11.24 11.63 12.84
C SER A 15 -9.96 10.81 12.96
N ASP A 16 -8.84 11.50 13.21
CA ASP A 16 -7.58 10.81 13.54
C ASP A 16 -7.51 10.49 15.04
N GLU A 17 -6.40 9.92 15.50
CA GLU A 17 -6.23 9.54 16.90
C GLU A 17 -6.24 10.75 17.86
N ALA A 18 -5.85 11.91 17.36
CA ALA A 18 -5.87 13.16 18.12
C ALA A 18 -7.24 13.84 18.08
N THR A 19 -8.24 13.18 17.48
CA THR A 19 -9.62 13.67 17.28
C THR A 19 -9.72 14.88 16.33
N ASP A 20 -8.69 15.14 15.54
CA ASP A 20 -8.75 16.14 14.49
C ASP A 20 -9.59 15.64 13.32
N LYS A 21 -10.40 16.53 12.77
CA LYS A 21 -11.33 16.23 11.69
C LYS A 21 -10.67 16.46 10.34
N HIS A 22 -10.74 15.47 9.45
CA HIS A 22 -10.23 15.55 8.08
C HIS A 22 -11.39 15.48 7.09
N GLY A 23 -11.36 16.31 6.08
CA GLY A 23 -12.40 16.43 5.07
C GLY A 23 -12.61 17.88 4.71
N PRO A 24 -13.73 18.23 4.01
CA PRO A 24 -14.86 17.34 3.65
C PRO A 24 -14.59 16.44 2.45
N PHE A 25 -15.26 15.28 2.43
CA PHE A 25 -15.27 14.34 1.31
C PHE A 25 -16.68 14.18 0.79
N TYR A 26 -16.82 13.87 -0.50
CA TYR A 26 -18.15 13.76 -1.13
C TYR A 26 -18.87 12.47 -0.76
N THR A 27 -18.15 11.37 -0.55
CA THR A 27 -18.75 10.07 -0.29
C THR A 27 -18.10 9.42 0.91
N GLU A 28 -18.84 8.48 1.53
CA GLU A 28 -18.30 7.64 2.60
C GLU A 28 -17.10 6.83 2.12
N GLU A 29 -17.17 6.30 0.89
CA GLU A 29 -16.08 5.52 0.31
C GLU A 29 -14.80 6.34 0.22
N GLU A 30 -14.88 7.58 -0.26
CA GLU A 30 -13.74 8.49 -0.35
C GLU A 30 -13.15 8.76 1.04
N ALA A 31 -13.99 9.01 2.04
CA ALA A 31 -13.54 9.24 3.40
C ALA A 31 -12.82 8.00 3.98
N ASN A 32 -13.36 6.80 3.72
CA ASN A 32 -12.72 5.56 4.15
C ASN A 32 -11.37 5.35 3.49
N GLN A 33 -11.26 5.62 2.20
CA GLN A 33 -9.99 5.49 1.47
C GLN A 33 -8.93 6.44 2.01
N GLU A 34 -9.29 7.70 2.24
CA GLU A 34 -8.35 8.69 2.77
C GLU A 34 -7.97 8.40 4.23
N CYS A 35 -8.90 7.88 5.01
CA CYS A 35 -8.60 7.43 6.37
C CYS A 35 -7.59 6.28 6.38
N ASN A 36 -7.75 5.29 5.50
CA ASN A 36 -6.81 4.19 5.36
C ASN A 36 -5.42 4.70 5.01
N LEU A 37 -5.35 5.56 4.00
CA LEU A 37 -4.07 6.14 3.57
C LEU A 37 -3.40 6.91 4.70
N TYR A 38 -4.14 7.73 5.43
CA TYR A 38 -3.63 8.50 6.55
C TYR A 38 -3.01 7.59 7.60
N ASN A 39 -3.70 6.53 7.97
CA ASN A 39 -3.23 5.59 8.98
C ASN A 39 -1.91 4.91 8.58
N TRP A 40 -1.75 4.57 7.29
CA TRP A 40 -0.52 3.94 6.81
C TRP A 40 0.64 4.94 6.70
N ILE A 41 0.38 6.16 6.27
CA ILE A 41 1.41 7.21 6.19
C ILE A 41 1.96 7.53 7.57
N GLU A 42 1.10 7.61 8.59
CA GLU A 42 1.52 7.85 9.97
C GLU A 42 2.48 6.76 10.50
N LEU A 43 2.42 5.57 9.92
CA LEU A 43 3.29 4.46 10.30
C LEU A 43 4.60 4.41 9.53
N GLU A 44 4.81 5.30 8.55
CA GLU A 44 5.97 5.25 7.65
C GLU A 44 7.30 5.19 8.38
N GLY A 45 7.50 6.02 9.41
CA GLY A 45 8.73 6.02 10.20
C GLY A 45 8.83 4.86 11.19
N SER A 46 7.85 3.98 11.24
CA SER A 46 7.72 2.92 12.25
C SER A 46 7.39 1.56 11.63
N VAL A 47 7.90 1.29 10.43
CA VAL A 47 7.60 0.04 9.70
C VAL A 47 7.76 -1.20 10.56
N LYS A 48 8.77 -1.21 11.45
CA LYS A 48 9.03 -2.36 12.34
C LYS A 48 7.99 -2.53 13.44
N LYS A 49 7.10 -1.56 13.64
CA LYS A 49 6.04 -1.59 14.65
C LYS A 49 4.67 -1.92 14.09
N ILE A 50 4.58 -2.16 12.79
CA ILE A 50 3.32 -2.52 12.14
C ILE A 50 2.95 -3.94 12.55
N ASP A 51 1.67 -4.15 12.87
CA ASP A 51 1.14 -5.43 13.37
C ASP A 51 0.95 -6.46 12.26
N PHE A 52 1.96 -6.67 11.41
CA PHE A 52 1.96 -7.76 10.46
C PHE A 52 3.39 -8.30 10.29
N PRO A 53 3.54 -9.57 9.91
CA PRO A 53 4.83 -10.26 10.00
C PRO A 53 5.85 -9.75 8.98
N LYS A 54 7.12 -9.84 9.36
CA LYS A 54 8.22 -9.67 8.42
C LYS A 54 8.36 -10.94 7.59
N PHE A 55 8.37 -10.79 6.27
CA PHE A 55 8.56 -11.89 5.34
C PHE A 55 10.02 -11.91 4.87
N LYS A 56 10.52 -13.08 4.51
CA LYS A 56 11.85 -13.18 3.90
C LYS A 56 11.80 -12.54 2.52
N ASP A 57 12.94 -11.96 2.08
CA ASP A 57 13.06 -11.33 0.78
C ASP A 57 12.66 -12.31 -0.34
N PRO A 58 11.54 -12.09 -1.05
CA PRO A 58 11.08 -13.03 -2.06
C PRO A 58 11.95 -13.02 -3.33
N VAL A 59 12.66 -11.94 -3.59
CA VAL A 59 13.51 -11.83 -4.78
C VAL A 59 14.74 -12.72 -4.64
N ASN A 60 15.48 -12.56 -3.54
CA ASN A 60 16.68 -13.36 -3.29
C ASN A 60 16.36 -14.81 -2.88
N SER A 61 15.13 -15.07 -2.44
CA SER A 61 14.67 -16.42 -2.11
C SER A 61 14.12 -17.19 -3.30
N GLY A 62 14.08 -16.57 -4.49
CA GLY A 62 13.59 -17.22 -5.70
C GLY A 62 12.08 -17.39 -5.78
N LEU A 63 11.32 -16.64 -4.97
CA LEU A 63 9.86 -16.72 -4.94
C LEU A 63 9.19 -15.70 -5.87
N SER A 64 9.94 -14.71 -6.37
CA SER A 64 9.38 -13.68 -7.24
C SER A 64 8.92 -14.28 -8.57
N LYS A 65 7.79 -13.79 -9.08
CA LYS A 65 7.20 -14.24 -10.35
C LYS A 65 7.37 -13.20 -11.44
N GLU A 66 6.91 -11.97 -11.19
CA GLU A 66 6.99 -10.87 -12.15
C GLU A 66 7.54 -9.64 -11.49
N ILE A 67 8.37 -8.89 -12.20
CA ILE A 67 8.84 -7.56 -11.77
C ILE A 67 8.34 -6.58 -12.83
N TRP A 68 7.54 -5.61 -12.42
CA TRP A 68 6.90 -4.67 -13.35
C TRP A 68 7.63 -3.34 -13.46
N ASP A 69 8.43 -3.00 -12.47
CA ASP A 69 9.21 -1.77 -12.49
C ASP A 69 10.53 -1.99 -11.76
N TRP A 70 11.58 -1.39 -12.29
CA TRP A 70 12.94 -1.61 -11.83
C TRP A 70 13.72 -0.31 -11.90
N TYR A 71 14.32 0.08 -10.78
CA TYR A 71 15.30 1.17 -10.74
C TYR A 71 16.33 0.81 -9.69
N ASP A 72 17.50 0.35 -10.17
CA ASP A 72 18.58 -0.12 -9.29
C ASP A 72 18.09 -1.21 -8.32
N GLY A 73 17.23 -2.05 -8.84
CA GLY A 73 16.55 -3.11 -8.12
C GLY A 73 15.04 -3.08 -8.36
N PRO A 74 14.32 -4.12 -7.92
CA PRO A 74 12.87 -4.17 -8.13
C PRO A 74 12.16 -3.11 -7.30
N LEU A 75 11.10 -2.53 -7.87
CA LEU A 75 10.24 -1.56 -7.19
C LEU A 75 8.86 -2.11 -6.89
N ILE A 76 8.32 -2.92 -7.79
CA ILE A 76 7.00 -3.52 -7.65
C ILE A 76 6.94 -4.80 -8.47
N GLY A 77 6.24 -5.79 -7.96
CA GLY A 77 6.07 -7.06 -8.66
C GLY A 77 5.23 -8.03 -7.85
N THR A 78 5.31 -9.30 -8.22
CA THR A 78 4.58 -10.37 -7.55
C THR A 78 5.52 -11.48 -7.09
N TYR A 79 5.08 -12.20 -6.07
CA TYR A 79 5.73 -13.43 -5.61
C TYR A 79 4.65 -14.41 -5.15
N GLU A 80 5.03 -15.67 -4.96
CA GLU A 80 4.13 -16.66 -4.40
C GLU A 80 4.59 -17.09 -3.01
N ASP A 81 3.64 -17.18 -2.08
CA ASP A 81 3.84 -17.84 -0.81
C ASP A 81 3.00 -19.13 -0.76
N GLU A 82 2.89 -19.74 0.41
CA GLU A 82 2.14 -20.99 0.57
C GLU A 82 0.64 -20.83 0.32
N GLN A 83 0.14 -19.60 0.38
CA GLN A 83 -1.29 -19.32 0.25
C GLN A 83 -1.65 -18.73 -1.11
N GLY A 84 -0.69 -18.48 -1.97
CA GLY A 84 -0.94 -17.98 -3.32
C GLY A 84 -0.11 -16.77 -3.70
N THR A 85 -0.64 -15.99 -4.63
CA THR A 85 0.06 -14.84 -5.20
C THR A 85 -0.06 -13.61 -4.31
N CYS A 86 1.05 -12.92 -4.13
CA CYS A 86 1.12 -11.64 -3.44
C CYS A 86 1.71 -10.59 -4.36
N LEU A 87 1.24 -9.36 -4.21
CA LEU A 87 1.85 -8.19 -4.84
C LEU A 87 2.74 -7.51 -3.81
N PHE A 88 3.94 -7.09 -4.21
CA PHE A 88 4.80 -6.29 -3.35
C PHE A 88 5.10 -4.94 -3.99
N CYS A 89 5.26 -3.92 -3.16
CA CYS A 89 5.54 -2.56 -3.62
C CYS A 89 6.45 -1.87 -2.62
N MET A 90 7.42 -1.11 -3.14
CA MET A 90 8.36 -0.37 -2.29
C MET A 90 7.62 0.68 -1.47
N TRP A 91 7.90 0.67 -0.16
CA TRP A 91 7.33 1.60 0.80
C TRP A 91 8.31 2.72 1.12
N ASN A 92 9.55 2.37 1.41
CA ASN A 92 10.56 3.28 1.92
C ASN A 92 11.93 2.92 1.37
N GLN A 93 12.80 3.90 1.18
CA GLN A 93 14.12 3.74 0.55
C GLN A 93 15.23 4.46 1.33
N GLU A 94 15.13 4.62 2.65
CA GLU A 94 16.16 5.36 3.39
C GLU A 94 17.53 4.64 3.38
N THR A 95 17.75 3.66 4.23
CA THR A 95 19.03 2.91 4.29
C THR A 95 18.93 1.57 3.57
N THR A 96 17.79 0.90 3.72
CA THR A 96 17.44 -0.31 3.00
C THR A 96 16.08 -0.09 2.38
N ARG A 97 15.82 -0.73 1.23
CA ARG A 97 14.51 -0.65 0.61
C ARG A 97 13.55 -1.52 1.39
N THR A 98 12.49 -0.93 1.90
CA THR A 98 11.42 -1.63 2.60
C THR A 98 10.21 -1.75 1.71
N PHE A 99 9.63 -2.95 1.65
CA PHE A 99 8.50 -3.26 0.79
C PHE A 99 7.32 -3.73 1.63
N LEU A 100 6.12 -3.39 1.17
CA LEU A 100 4.89 -3.93 1.72
C LEU A 100 4.33 -4.97 0.76
N SER A 101 3.76 -6.03 1.32
CA SER A 101 3.13 -7.10 0.55
C SER A 101 1.64 -7.09 0.78
N PHE A 102 0.89 -7.39 -0.29
CA PHE A 102 -0.56 -7.42 -0.29
C PHE A 102 -1.02 -8.73 -0.92
N ARG A 103 -2.12 -9.30 -0.40
CA ARG A 103 -2.73 -10.45 -1.05
C ARG A 103 -3.29 -10.02 -2.40
N ASP A 104 -3.02 -10.78 -3.46
CA ASP A 104 -3.55 -10.49 -4.79
C ASP A 104 -5.02 -10.94 -4.86
N LEU A 105 -5.90 -10.04 -4.45
CA LEU A 105 -7.34 -10.26 -4.42
C LEU A 105 -8.04 -9.27 -5.34
N ASP A 106 -9.21 -9.64 -5.83
CA ASP A 106 -10.10 -8.77 -6.61
C ASP A 106 -9.43 -8.13 -7.82
N GLY A 107 -8.49 -8.84 -8.44
CA GLY A 107 -7.79 -8.35 -9.62
C GLY A 107 -6.79 -7.25 -9.34
N LEU A 108 -6.27 -7.15 -8.11
CA LEU A 108 -5.31 -6.11 -7.74
C LEU A 108 -4.11 -6.08 -8.69
N SER A 109 -3.46 -7.21 -8.93
CA SER A 109 -2.30 -7.28 -9.84
C SER A 109 -2.64 -6.82 -11.25
N GLU A 110 -3.80 -7.20 -11.76
CA GLU A 110 -4.23 -6.80 -13.11
C GLU A 110 -4.47 -5.29 -13.19
N ARG A 111 -5.08 -4.69 -12.17
CA ARG A 111 -5.30 -3.24 -12.12
C ARG A 111 -3.96 -2.49 -12.11
N ILE A 112 -2.99 -2.97 -11.33
CA ILE A 112 -1.67 -2.33 -11.26
C ILE A 112 -0.91 -2.52 -12.58
N LYS A 113 -0.97 -3.70 -13.17
CA LYS A 113 -0.37 -3.96 -14.50
C LYS A 113 -0.89 -2.99 -15.55
N ASP A 114 -2.18 -2.67 -15.51
CA ASP A 114 -2.79 -1.75 -16.48
C ASP A 114 -2.19 -0.35 -16.41
N PHE A 115 -1.81 0.13 -15.23
CA PHE A 115 -1.11 1.41 -15.10
C PHE A 115 0.20 1.39 -15.89
N TYR A 116 1.00 0.35 -15.75
CA TYR A 116 2.28 0.23 -16.45
C TYR A 116 2.10 0.03 -17.94
N LYS A 117 1.10 -0.74 -18.32
CA LYS A 117 0.75 -0.96 -19.73
C LYS A 117 0.34 0.33 -20.43
N ASN A 118 -0.29 1.24 -19.71
CA ASN A 118 -0.73 2.54 -20.23
C ASN A 118 0.32 3.64 -20.08
N GLY A 119 1.58 3.28 -19.76
CA GLY A 119 2.69 4.23 -19.71
C GLY A 119 2.91 4.92 -18.38
N TYR A 120 2.33 4.41 -17.29
CA TYR A 120 2.55 4.94 -15.96
C TYR A 120 4.03 4.91 -15.60
N LYS A 121 4.51 6.01 -15.02
CA LYS A 121 5.86 6.09 -14.43
C LYS A 121 5.74 6.63 -13.01
N ASN A 122 6.48 6.03 -12.09
CA ASN A 122 6.41 6.34 -10.67
C ASN A 122 6.71 7.80 -10.34
N ASP A 123 7.43 8.51 -11.20
CA ASP A 123 7.79 9.91 -11.00
C ASP A 123 6.80 10.92 -11.58
N GLU A 124 5.82 10.47 -12.36
CA GLU A 124 4.85 11.34 -13.05
C GLU A 124 3.50 11.45 -12.33
N ALA A 125 3.24 10.60 -11.34
CA ALA A 125 1.95 10.52 -10.66
C ALA A 125 2.17 10.22 -9.18
N PRO A 126 1.15 10.28 -8.34
CA PRO A 126 1.27 9.81 -6.97
C PRO A 126 1.83 8.41 -6.96
N PRO A 127 2.76 8.08 -6.04
CA PRO A 127 3.34 6.74 -6.00
C PRO A 127 2.27 5.66 -5.99
N ILE A 128 2.53 4.58 -6.71
CA ILE A 128 1.56 3.49 -6.83
C ILE A 128 1.20 2.89 -5.47
N ILE A 129 2.14 2.91 -4.53
CA ILE A 129 1.89 2.44 -3.16
C ILE A 129 0.77 3.25 -2.50
N THR A 130 0.73 4.56 -2.74
CA THR A 130 -0.32 5.42 -2.21
C THR A 130 -1.69 5.00 -2.73
N TYR A 131 -1.77 4.68 -4.02
CA TYR A 131 -3.00 4.17 -4.62
C TYR A 131 -3.44 2.85 -3.96
N ILE A 132 -2.49 1.93 -3.78
CA ILE A 132 -2.79 0.62 -3.20
C ILE A 132 -3.28 0.76 -1.76
N LEU A 133 -2.62 1.59 -0.96
CA LEU A 133 -2.95 1.75 0.46
C LEU A 133 -4.30 2.39 0.72
N ARG A 134 -4.88 3.07 -0.27
CA ARG A 134 -6.25 3.59 -0.12
C ARG A 134 -7.29 2.49 -0.05
N THR A 135 -7.05 1.37 -0.72
CA THR A 135 -8.04 0.31 -0.84
C THR A 135 -7.63 -1.02 -0.23
N GLU A 136 -6.33 -1.25 -0.05
CA GLU A 136 -5.81 -2.55 0.36
C GLU A 136 -5.03 -2.46 1.67
N LYS A 137 -5.05 -3.54 2.44
CA LYS A 137 -4.31 -3.67 3.69
C LYS A 137 -3.10 -4.57 3.48
N PRO A 138 -1.90 -4.14 3.93
CA PRO A 138 -0.73 -5.01 3.83
C PRO A 138 -0.87 -6.27 4.68
N ILE A 139 -0.23 -7.35 4.24
CA ILE A 139 -0.20 -8.62 4.98
C ILE A 139 1.18 -8.95 5.54
N ALA A 140 2.23 -8.32 4.98
CA ALA A 140 3.61 -8.58 5.38
C ALA A 140 4.51 -7.45 4.89
N TRP A 141 5.74 -7.44 5.38
CA TRP A 141 6.78 -6.52 4.91
C TRP A 141 8.10 -7.26 4.78
N PHE A 142 9.00 -6.75 3.95
CA PHE A 142 10.35 -7.30 3.83
C PHE A 142 11.34 -6.20 3.41
N GLU A 143 12.63 -6.49 3.57
CA GLU A 143 13.70 -5.57 3.21
C GLU A 143 14.58 -6.18 2.14
N LEU A 144 15.02 -5.35 1.19
CA LEU A 144 16.06 -5.68 0.23
C LEU A 144 17.29 -4.84 0.56
N SER A 145 18.40 -5.49 0.77
CA SER A 145 19.68 -4.82 1.01
C SER A 145 20.46 -4.61 -0.29
#